data_94d683e9684337e9226fe1a9079b7ca1
#
_entry.id   94d683e9684337e9226fe1a9079b7ca1
#
_cell.length_a   1.000
_cell.length_b   1.000
_cell.length_c   1.000
_cell.angle_alpha   90.00
_cell.angle_beta   90.00
_cell.angle_gamma   90.00
#
_symmetry.space_group_name_H-M   'P 1'
#
loop_
_entity.id
_entity.type
_entity.pdbx_description
1 polymer ?
#
loop_
_entity_poly.entity_id
_entity_poly.type
_entity_poly.pdbx_seq_one_letter_code
_entity_poly.pdbx_strand_id
1 'polypeptide(L)'
;MKMRWQPSLKIIPHYESDPLYIDALVNSINKKINEISWKPDLIIASYHGIPKKYFEKGDPYHCYCHKTTRLISEKFNSIKLKTTFQSRFGPQEWLQPYTDKTLENLPREGVKNVLLICPGFSSDCVETLSLIHI
;
A
#
# COMPACT_ATOMS: atom_id res chain seq x y z
N MET A 1 31.97 -20.46 -11.34
CA MET A 1 33.00 -19.56 -10.77
C MET A 1 33.02 -19.79 -9.25
N LYS A 2 34.14 -20.21 -8.65
CA LYS A 2 34.23 -20.34 -7.20
C LYS A 2 34.65 -19.01 -6.59
N MET A 3 33.81 -18.41 -5.77
CA MET A 3 34.18 -17.19 -5.04
C MET A 3 35.23 -17.57 -3.96
N ARG A 4 36.37 -16.89 -3.99
CA ARG A 4 37.44 -17.07 -2.99
C ARG A 4 37.12 -16.39 -1.65
N TRP A 5 36.22 -15.45 -1.67
CA TRP A 5 35.76 -14.68 -0.52
C TRP A 5 34.26 -14.50 -0.62
N GLN A 6 33.55 -14.68 0.47
CA GLN A 6 32.11 -14.47 0.55
C GLN A 6 31.83 -13.31 1.51
N PRO A 7 31.04 -12.32 1.11
CA PRO A 7 30.62 -11.26 2.02
C PRO A 7 29.73 -11.84 3.13
N SER A 8 29.74 -11.20 4.27
CA SER A 8 28.72 -11.44 5.29
C SER A 8 27.36 -11.02 4.76
N LEU A 9 26.38 -11.94 4.77
CA LEU A 9 25.02 -11.68 4.34
C LEU A 9 24.10 -11.61 5.56
N LYS A 10 23.45 -10.46 5.75
CA LYS A 10 22.42 -10.27 6.76
C LYS A 10 21.10 -9.98 6.07
N ILE A 11 20.13 -10.87 6.23
CA ILE A 11 18.78 -10.72 5.67
C ILE A 11 17.88 -10.14 6.75
N ILE A 12 17.23 -9.02 6.43
CA ILE A 12 16.22 -8.41 7.30
C ILE A 12 14.93 -9.21 7.12
N PRO A 13 14.26 -9.65 8.21
CA PRO A 13 12.96 -10.34 8.13
C PRO A 13 11.87 -9.36 7.63
N HIS A 14 10.69 -9.90 7.33
CA HIS A 14 9.55 -9.06 6.96
C HIS A 14 9.18 -8.12 8.10
N TYR A 15 8.81 -6.90 7.76
CA TYR A 15 8.50 -5.84 8.73
C TYR A 15 7.09 -5.21 8.51
N GLU A 16 6.21 -5.88 7.77
CA GLU A 16 4.84 -5.43 7.45
C GLU A 16 3.97 -5.18 8.69
N SER A 17 4.37 -5.72 9.84
CA SER A 17 3.69 -5.56 11.13
C SER A 17 4.60 -5.04 12.24
N ASP A 18 5.80 -4.58 11.90
CA ASP A 18 6.69 -3.96 12.88
C ASP A 18 6.01 -2.71 13.48
N PRO A 19 5.94 -2.58 14.81
CA PRO A 19 5.27 -1.45 15.45
C PRO A 19 5.85 -0.09 15.04
N LEU A 20 7.17 0.04 14.89
CA LEU A 20 7.81 1.29 14.51
C LEU A 20 7.45 1.67 13.06
N TYR A 21 7.37 0.67 12.18
CA TYR A 21 6.92 0.88 10.80
C TYR A 21 5.46 1.33 10.74
N ILE A 22 4.57 0.67 11.49
CA ILE A 22 3.16 1.06 11.57
C ILE A 22 3.01 2.46 12.15
N ASP A 23 3.72 2.76 13.23
CA ASP A 23 3.67 4.10 13.86
C ASP A 23 4.21 5.20 12.91
N ALA A 24 5.24 4.91 12.13
CA ALA A 24 5.75 5.85 11.11
C ALA A 24 4.69 6.15 10.05
N LEU A 25 3.98 5.13 9.56
CA LEU A 25 2.88 5.31 8.60
C LEU A 25 1.72 6.11 9.20
N VAL A 26 1.32 5.80 10.43
CA VAL A 26 0.26 6.52 11.16
C VAL A 26 0.64 7.98 11.37
N ASN A 27 1.89 8.26 11.76
CA ASN A 27 2.38 9.62 11.92
C ASN A 27 2.38 10.40 10.59
N SER A 28 2.77 9.76 9.49
CA SER A 28 2.72 10.34 8.15
C SER A 28 1.28 10.70 7.75
N ILE A 29 0.33 9.82 7.99
CA ILE A 29 -1.09 10.05 7.72
C ILE A 29 -1.62 11.21 8.56
N ASN A 30 -1.36 11.21 9.88
CA ASN A 30 -1.80 12.27 10.78
C ASN A 30 -1.21 13.64 10.40
N LYS A 31 0.09 13.66 10.05
CA LYS A 31 0.73 14.87 9.54
C LYS A 31 -0.03 15.42 8.34
N LYS A 32 -0.33 14.54 7.35
CA LYS A 32 -1.05 14.96 6.15
C LYS A 32 -2.48 15.42 6.43
N ILE A 33 -3.20 14.74 7.31
CA ILE A 33 -4.54 15.15 7.74
C ILE A 33 -4.52 16.55 8.37
N ASN A 34 -3.48 16.87 9.15
CA ASN A 34 -3.35 18.20 9.77
C ASN A 34 -2.95 19.31 8.79
N GLU A 35 -2.35 18.96 7.65
CA GLU A 35 -1.98 19.92 6.59
C GLU A 35 -3.13 20.28 5.66
N ILE A 36 -4.11 19.38 5.51
CA ILE A 36 -5.25 19.58 4.60
C ILE A 36 -6.41 20.29 5.32
N SER A 37 -7.17 21.12 4.59
CA SER A 37 -8.32 21.87 5.12
C SER A 37 -9.65 21.10 5.13
N TRP A 38 -9.63 19.83 4.70
CA TRP A 38 -10.80 18.96 4.58
C TRP A 38 -10.58 17.64 5.31
N LYS A 39 -11.67 16.98 5.70
CA LYS A 39 -11.61 15.67 6.36
C LYS A 39 -11.73 14.56 5.32
N PRO A 40 -10.84 13.56 5.32
CA PRO A 40 -10.99 12.37 4.46
C PRO A 40 -12.23 11.55 4.86
N ASP A 41 -13.01 11.13 3.88
CA ASP A 41 -14.10 10.16 4.04
C ASP A 41 -13.52 8.73 4.05
N LEU A 42 -12.41 8.54 3.32
CA LEU A 42 -11.74 7.25 3.13
C LEU A 42 -10.23 7.46 3.00
N ILE A 43 -9.46 6.56 3.59
CA ILE A 43 -8.03 6.42 3.31
C ILE A 43 -7.82 5.17 2.45
N ILE A 44 -7.13 5.32 1.32
CA ILE A 44 -6.71 4.21 0.46
C ILE A 44 -5.24 3.92 0.71
N ALA A 45 -4.94 2.69 1.09
CA ALA A 45 -3.59 2.14 1.14
C ALA A 45 -3.31 1.40 -0.17
N SER A 46 -2.60 2.05 -1.09
CA SER A 46 -2.26 1.53 -2.41
C SER A 46 -0.88 0.89 -2.39
N TYR A 47 -0.83 -0.40 -2.71
CA TYR A 47 0.40 -1.19 -2.77
C TYR A 47 0.75 -1.50 -4.22
N HIS A 48 2.02 -1.80 -4.49
CA HIS A 48 2.38 -2.35 -5.78
C HIS A 48 1.69 -3.71 -5.97
N GLY A 49 1.01 -3.91 -7.10
CA GLY A 49 0.40 -5.19 -7.42
C GLY A 49 1.45 -6.24 -7.79
N ILE A 50 1.06 -7.50 -7.70
CA ILE A 50 1.77 -8.64 -8.29
C ILE A 50 0.77 -9.50 -9.08
N PRO A 51 1.21 -10.29 -10.06
CA PRO A 51 0.34 -11.22 -10.75
C PRO A 51 -0.35 -12.18 -9.77
N LYS A 52 -1.67 -12.31 -9.88
CA LYS A 52 -2.52 -13.13 -9.00
C LYS A 52 -2.04 -14.57 -8.84
N LYS A 53 -1.44 -15.13 -9.90
CA LYS A 53 -0.85 -16.48 -9.89
C LYS A 53 0.21 -16.71 -8.81
N TYR A 54 0.89 -15.65 -8.32
CA TYR A 54 1.86 -15.80 -7.23
C TYR A 54 1.14 -16.02 -5.91
N PHE A 55 0.09 -15.24 -5.65
CA PHE A 55 -0.79 -15.46 -4.49
C PHE A 55 -1.39 -16.88 -4.50
N GLU A 56 -1.90 -17.34 -5.64
CA GLU A 56 -2.46 -18.70 -5.80
C GLU A 56 -1.42 -19.81 -5.54
N LYS A 57 -0.13 -19.50 -5.73
CA LYS A 57 1.00 -20.38 -5.40
C LYS A 57 1.49 -20.25 -3.95
N GLY A 58 0.83 -19.45 -3.14
CA GLY A 58 1.16 -19.30 -1.72
C GLY A 58 2.06 -18.13 -1.37
N ASP A 59 2.27 -17.17 -2.30
CA ASP A 59 3.00 -15.95 -1.97
C ASP A 59 2.23 -15.13 -0.93
N PRO A 60 2.83 -14.81 0.23
CA PRO A 60 2.14 -14.15 1.33
C PRO A 60 1.96 -12.63 1.16
N TYR A 61 2.49 -12.03 0.10
CA TYR A 61 2.52 -10.57 -0.10
C TYR A 61 1.14 -9.90 0.05
N HIS A 62 0.11 -10.49 -0.57
CA HIS A 62 -1.26 -10.02 -0.44
C HIS A 62 -1.71 -9.93 1.04
N CYS A 63 -1.42 -10.98 1.81
CA CYS A 63 -1.76 -11.03 3.23
C CYS A 63 -0.99 -9.99 4.03
N TYR A 64 0.27 -9.75 3.70
CA TYR A 64 1.09 -8.73 4.35
C TYR A 64 0.56 -7.31 4.10
N CYS A 65 0.18 -6.98 2.87
CA CYS A 65 -0.46 -5.70 2.55
C CYS A 65 -1.75 -5.48 3.37
N HIS A 66 -2.62 -6.48 3.43
CA HIS A 66 -3.85 -6.42 4.22
C HIS A 66 -3.58 -6.32 5.72
N LYS A 67 -2.56 -7.02 6.24
CA LYS A 67 -2.14 -6.96 7.64
C LYS A 67 -1.66 -5.55 8.00
N THR A 68 -0.80 -4.94 7.17
CA THR A 68 -0.35 -3.56 7.36
C THR A 68 -1.54 -2.60 7.40
N THR A 69 -2.44 -2.67 6.40
CA THR A 69 -3.62 -1.79 6.35
C THR A 69 -4.51 -1.96 7.57
N ARG A 70 -4.73 -3.20 8.04
CA ARG A 70 -5.52 -3.47 9.25
C ARG A 70 -4.89 -2.84 10.49
N LEU A 71 -3.58 -3.02 10.70
CA LEU A 71 -2.86 -2.46 11.84
C LEU A 71 -2.87 -0.91 11.85
N ILE A 72 -2.77 -0.29 10.68
CA ILE A 72 -2.97 1.16 10.55
C ILE A 72 -4.41 1.52 10.90
N SER A 73 -5.40 0.79 10.37
CA SER A 73 -6.82 1.06 10.59
C SER A 73 -7.22 1.01 12.07
N GLU A 74 -6.59 0.12 12.86
CA GLU A 74 -6.81 0.01 14.31
C GLU A 74 -6.42 1.31 15.07
N LYS A 75 -5.62 2.18 14.47
CA LYS A 75 -5.25 3.49 15.03
C LYS A 75 -6.20 4.64 14.63
N PHE A 76 -7.15 4.38 13.71
CA PHE A 76 -8.10 5.38 13.21
C PHE A 76 -9.54 4.96 13.49
N ASN A 77 -10.16 5.52 14.52
CA ASN A 77 -11.51 5.13 14.95
C ASN A 77 -12.64 5.68 14.05
N SER A 78 -12.38 6.74 13.28
CA SER A 78 -13.44 7.50 12.56
C SER A 78 -13.28 7.52 11.05
N ILE A 79 -12.19 6.97 10.52
CA ILE A 79 -11.90 6.98 9.07
C ILE A 79 -11.64 5.55 8.62
N LYS A 80 -12.38 5.08 7.61
CA LYS A 80 -12.17 3.75 7.04
C LYS A 80 -10.90 3.72 6.21
N LEU A 81 -10.19 2.57 6.24
CA LEU A 81 -9.07 2.28 5.36
C LEU A 81 -9.44 1.15 4.38
N LYS A 82 -8.97 1.25 3.14
CA LYS A 82 -9.16 0.26 2.08
C LYS A 82 -7.83 -0.08 1.44
N THR A 83 -7.51 -1.37 1.35
CA THR A 83 -6.35 -1.88 0.59
C THR A 83 -6.68 -1.90 -0.88
N THR A 84 -5.76 -1.41 -1.72
CA THR A 84 -5.83 -1.50 -3.19
C THR A 84 -4.45 -1.79 -3.78
N PHE A 85 -4.41 -2.16 -5.05
CA PHE A 85 -3.18 -2.51 -5.75
C PHE A 85 -3.04 -1.70 -7.05
N GLN A 86 -1.85 -1.17 -7.28
CA GLN A 86 -1.49 -0.35 -8.45
C GLN A 86 -0.44 -1.05 -9.33
N SER A 87 -0.02 -0.38 -10.40
CA SER A 87 1.15 -0.76 -11.22
C SER A 87 0.99 -2.05 -12.02
N ARG A 88 -0.25 -2.45 -12.34
CA ARG A 88 -0.48 -3.59 -13.22
C ARG A 88 -0.04 -3.29 -14.65
N PHE A 89 0.52 -4.29 -15.32
CA PHE A 89 0.84 -4.21 -16.74
C PHE A 89 0.74 -5.58 -17.43
N GLY A 90 0.61 -5.57 -18.75
CA GLY A 90 0.50 -6.78 -19.56
C GLY A 90 -0.85 -7.50 -19.40
N PRO A 91 -1.04 -8.67 -20.03
CA PRO A 91 -2.33 -9.34 -20.16
C PRO A 91 -2.72 -10.20 -18.94
N GLN A 92 -1.85 -10.35 -17.95
CA GLN A 92 -2.10 -11.21 -16.80
C GLN A 92 -3.09 -10.56 -15.83
N GLU A 93 -3.82 -11.37 -15.08
CA GLU A 93 -4.59 -10.90 -13.92
C GLU A 93 -3.66 -10.60 -12.76
N TRP A 94 -3.86 -9.43 -12.14
CA TRP A 94 -3.09 -8.94 -11.00
C TRP A 94 -3.96 -8.92 -9.74
N LEU A 95 -3.33 -8.75 -8.58
CA LEU A 95 -4.04 -8.59 -7.31
C LEU A 95 -5.06 -7.44 -7.38
N GLN A 96 -6.21 -7.68 -6.79
CA GLN A 96 -7.32 -6.74 -6.74
C GLN A 96 -7.67 -6.39 -5.27
N PRO A 97 -8.42 -5.30 -5.03
CA PRO A 97 -9.00 -4.35 -6.00
C PRO A 97 -7.94 -3.43 -6.60
N TYR A 98 -8.13 -3.03 -7.86
CA TYR A 98 -7.24 -2.08 -8.54
C TYR A 98 -7.48 -0.66 -8.04
N THR A 99 -6.40 0.11 -7.81
CA THR A 99 -6.48 1.47 -7.27
C THR A 99 -7.25 2.40 -8.19
N ASP A 100 -6.94 2.42 -9.49
CA ASP A 100 -7.62 3.24 -10.49
C ASP A 100 -9.13 2.94 -10.55
N LYS A 101 -9.50 1.65 -10.65
CA LYS A 101 -10.91 1.24 -10.70
C LYS A 101 -11.66 1.52 -9.40
N THR A 102 -10.96 1.44 -8.27
CA THR A 102 -11.54 1.82 -7.00
C THR A 102 -11.84 3.31 -6.99
N LEU A 103 -10.88 4.16 -7.35
CA LEU A 103 -11.05 5.61 -7.40
C LEU A 103 -12.18 6.05 -8.35
N GLU A 104 -12.30 5.43 -9.54
CA GLU A 104 -13.37 5.69 -10.50
C GLU A 104 -14.77 5.42 -9.93
N ASN A 105 -14.90 4.46 -9.02
CA ASN A 105 -16.20 4.05 -8.45
C ASN A 105 -16.60 4.81 -7.17
N LEU A 106 -15.64 5.34 -6.41
CA LEU A 106 -15.91 6.01 -5.13
C LEU A 106 -16.91 7.16 -5.20
N PRO A 107 -16.94 8.02 -6.25
CA PRO A 107 -17.97 9.07 -6.35
C PRO A 107 -19.40 8.53 -6.39
N ARG A 108 -19.61 7.35 -7.00
CA ARG A 108 -20.91 6.66 -7.04
C ARG A 108 -21.30 6.08 -5.67
N GLU A 109 -20.32 5.78 -4.83
CA GLU A 109 -20.50 5.34 -3.44
C GLU A 109 -20.70 6.53 -2.47
N GLY A 110 -20.69 7.77 -2.97
CA GLY A 110 -20.86 8.99 -2.17
C GLY A 110 -19.58 9.46 -1.47
N VAL A 111 -18.44 8.85 -1.73
CA VAL A 111 -17.14 9.26 -1.20
C VAL A 111 -16.62 10.45 -2.00
N LYS A 112 -16.33 11.56 -1.33
CA LYS A 112 -15.88 12.80 -1.96
C LYS A 112 -14.42 13.11 -1.72
N ASN A 113 -13.93 12.82 -0.52
CA ASN A 113 -12.60 13.17 -0.05
C ASN A 113 -11.79 11.90 0.25
N VAL A 114 -10.76 11.66 -0.53
CA VAL A 114 -9.91 10.47 -0.39
C VAL A 114 -8.49 10.89 -0.08
N LEU A 115 -7.92 10.30 0.97
CA LEU A 115 -6.48 10.37 1.23
C LEU A 115 -5.83 9.09 0.70
N LEU A 116 -4.89 9.23 -0.23
CA LEU A 116 -4.13 8.11 -0.77
C LEU A 116 -2.77 8.01 -0.10
N ILE A 117 -2.40 6.83 0.33
CA ILE A 117 -1.08 6.50 0.87
C ILE A 117 -0.50 5.29 0.14
N CYS A 118 0.82 5.21 0.05
CA CYS A 118 1.54 4.13 -0.61
C CYS A 118 2.50 3.43 0.38
N PRO A 119 2.01 2.60 1.31
CA PRO A 119 2.83 2.08 2.41
C PRO A 119 4.00 1.21 1.97
N GLY A 120 3.89 0.52 0.83
CA GLY A 120 4.95 -0.33 0.30
C GLY A 120 6.13 0.42 -0.34
N PHE A 121 6.09 1.75 -0.36
CA PHE A 121 7.10 2.60 -1.00
C PHE A 121 7.75 3.50 0.07
N SER A 122 9.03 3.25 0.35
CA SER A 122 9.79 4.01 1.37
C SER A 122 10.24 5.38 0.86
N SER A 123 10.19 5.64 -0.43
CA SER A 123 10.47 6.91 -1.08
C SER A 123 9.65 7.05 -2.35
N ASP A 124 9.52 8.28 -2.85
CA ASP A 124 8.89 8.52 -4.14
C ASP A 124 9.64 7.82 -5.27
N CYS A 125 8.90 7.24 -6.18
CA CYS A 125 9.39 6.53 -7.36
C CYS A 125 8.40 6.69 -8.52
N VAL A 126 8.71 6.11 -9.67
CA VAL A 126 7.85 6.18 -10.86
C VAL A 126 6.42 5.73 -10.55
N GLU A 127 6.27 4.68 -9.77
CA GLU A 127 4.97 4.11 -9.40
C GLU A 127 4.14 5.03 -8.49
N THR A 128 4.79 5.85 -7.65
CA THR A 128 4.07 6.78 -6.77
C THR A 128 3.82 8.14 -7.45
N LEU A 129 4.68 8.57 -8.37
CA LEU A 129 4.59 9.88 -9.01
C LEU A 129 3.87 9.85 -10.35
N SER A 130 4.04 8.80 -11.15
CA SER A 130 3.51 8.69 -12.51
C SER A 130 2.17 7.93 -12.55
N LEU A 131 2.00 6.88 -11.76
CA LEU A 131 0.81 6.03 -11.82
C LEU A 131 -0.36 6.53 -10.96
N ILE A 132 -0.16 7.59 -10.17
CA ILE A 132 -1.24 8.28 -9.45
C ILE A 132 -1.91 9.36 -10.33
N HIS A 133 -1.28 9.77 -11.41
CA HIS A 133 -1.80 10.80 -12.33
C HIS A 133 -2.64 10.21 -13.49
N ILE A 134 -3.22 9.05 -13.31
CA ILE A 134 -4.12 8.43 -14.29
C ILE A 134 -5.56 8.92 -14.06
#